data_cf48057f5ee9773871a1f361c416562d
#
_entry.id   cf48057f5ee9773871a1f361c416562d
#
_cell.length_a   1.000
_cell.length_b   1.000
_cell.length_c   1.000
_cell.angle_alpha   90.00
_cell.angle_beta   90.00
_cell.angle_gamma   90.00
#
_symmetry.space_group_name_H-M   'P 1'
#
loop_
_entity.id
_entity.type
_entity.pdbx_description
1 polymer ?
#
loop_
_entity_poly.entity_id
_entity_poly.type
_entity_poly.pdbx_seq_one_letter_code
_entity_poly.pdbx_strand_id
1 'polypeptide(L)'
;MKTSQQVYEAAKSLLENTEIIDLLNNLGTVHIVGSYAANLMWDPDIDIVVITDTPQESAIKAINDLARKEKFQKFQFGDFKNHPKKNRPESFIINARKEWKGEKWEIETWFVTELGDKLEIVEKLKNLNNKDKETIIEKKKQRSLSGDTKHDLSSWEIYQDFI
;
A
#
# COMPACT_ATOMS: atom_id res chain seq x y z
N MET A 1 3.91 -17.56 13.67
CA MET A 1 3.08 -16.56 12.96
C MET A 1 3.43 -15.20 13.51
N LYS A 2 3.64 -14.18 12.65
CA LYS A 2 3.95 -12.81 13.11
C LYS A 2 2.69 -12.13 13.67
N THR A 3 2.89 -11.24 14.64
CA THR A 3 1.82 -10.36 15.13
C THR A 3 1.68 -9.13 14.21
N SER A 4 0.55 -8.43 14.27
CA SER A 4 0.33 -7.15 13.56
C SER A 4 1.45 -6.14 13.86
N GLN A 5 1.87 -6.02 15.11
CA GLN A 5 2.98 -5.16 15.50
C GLN A 5 4.31 -5.57 14.86
N GLN A 6 4.60 -6.87 14.78
CA GLN A 6 5.84 -7.34 14.13
C GLN A 6 5.84 -7.06 12.62
N VAL A 7 4.68 -7.14 11.95
CA VAL A 7 4.55 -6.77 10.54
C VAL A 7 4.77 -5.26 10.37
N TYR A 8 4.17 -4.44 11.23
CA TYR A 8 4.35 -2.99 11.23
C TYR A 8 5.83 -2.59 11.40
N GLU A 9 6.53 -3.14 12.38
CA GLU A 9 7.94 -2.84 12.63
C GLU A 9 8.84 -3.29 11.46
N ALA A 10 8.49 -4.40 10.81
CA ALA A 10 9.20 -4.85 9.61
C ALA A 10 8.98 -3.92 8.42
N ALA A 11 7.75 -3.42 8.22
CA ALA A 11 7.45 -2.40 7.21
C ALA A 11 8.21 -1.09 7.47
N LYS A 12 8.20 -0.62 8.71
CA LYS A 12 8.95 0.55 9.15
C LYS A 12 10.45 0.39 8.85
N SER A 13 11.03 -0.75 9.23
CA SER A 13 12.44 -1.07 8.94
C SER A 13 12.73 -1.08 7.43
N LEU A 14 11.83 -1.60 6.60
CA LEU A 14 11.97 -1.59 5.14
C LEU A 14 12.02 -0.15 4.62
N LEU A 15 11.06 0.69 5.02
CA LEU A 15 10.98 2.08 4.55
C LEU A 15 12.17 2.94 5.02
N GLU A 16 12.65 2.73 6.25
CA GLU A 16 13.77 3.50 6.83
C GLU A 16 15.15 3.08 6.29
N ASN A 17 15.30 1.84 5.82
CA ASN A 17 16.59 1.28 5.38
C ASN A 17 16.68 1.07 3.86
N THR A 18 15.76 1.62 3.09
CA THR A 18 15.79 1.63 1.62
C THR A 18 15.64 3.05 1.10
N GLU A 19 15.98 3.25 -0.18
CA GLU A 19 15.84 4.55 -0.84
C GLU A 19 14.43 4.76 -1.46
N ILE A 20 13.47 3.86 -1.20
CA ILE A 20 12.15 3.86 -1.86
C ILE A 20 11.45 5.21 -1.71
N ILE A 21 11.32 5.71 -0.48
CA ILE A 21 10.62 6.97 -0.21
C ILE A 21 11.37 8.16 -0.82
N ASP A 22 12.70 8.20 -0.71
CA ASP A 22 13.50 9.29 -1.27
C ASP A 22 13.40 9.33 -2.81
N LEU A 23 13.44 8.18 -3.47
CA LEU A 23 13.27 8.08 -4.91
C LEU A 23 11.87 8.54 -5.37
N LEU A 24 10.83 8.16 -4.64
CA LEU A 24 9.46 8.60 -4.93
C LEU A 24 9.26 10.10 -4.65
N ASN A 25 9.88 10.65 -3.61
CA ASN A 25 9.84 12.09 -3.31
C ASN A 25 10.46 12.97 -4.41
N ASN A 26 11.34 12.43 -5.24
CA ASN A 26 11.87 13.13 -6.42
C ASN A 26 10.83 13.25 -7.56
N LEU A 27 9.71 12.53 -7.48
CA LEU A 27 8.69 12.46 -8.54
C LEU A 27 7.41 13.21 -8.19
N GLY A 28 7.19 13.53 -6.92
CA GLY A 28 6.01 14.22 -6.44
C GLY A 28 5.90 14.22 -4.93
N THR A 29 4.75 14.63 -4.41
CA THR A 29 4.47 14.60 -2.97
C THR A 29 4.03 13.20 -2.54
N VAL A 30 4.79 12.57 -1.64
CA VAL A 30 4.58 11.20 -1.19
C VAL A 30 3.74 11.15 0.08
N HIS A 31 2.72 10.31 0.08
CA HIS A 31 1.94 9.94 1.25
C HIS A 31 1.89 8.43 1.39
N ILE A 32 2.23 7.92 2.58
CA ILE A 32 1.99 6.52 2.91
C ILE A 32 0.55 6.42 3.43
N VAL A 33 -0.21 5.48 2.90
CA VAL A 33 -1.64 5.28 3.21
C VAL A 33 -1.90 3.83 3.63
N GLY A 34 -3.16 3.41 3.63
CA GLY A 34 -3.54 2.02 3.88
C GLY A 34 -3.22 1.52 5.28
N SER A 35 -2.98 0.22 5.37
CA SER A 35 -2.85 -0.48 6.64
C SER A 35 -1.63 -0.08 7.46
N TYR A 36 -0.50 0.26 6.81
CA TYR A 36 0.67 0.76 7.51
C TYR A 36 0.38 2.11 8.20
N ALA A 37 -0.14 3.07 7.44
CA ALA A 37 -0.45 4.40 7.97
C ALA A 37 -1.49 4.36 9.10
N ALA A 38 -2.46 3.44 9.04
CA ALA A 38 -3.49 3.25 10.06
C ALA A 38 -3.03 2.39 11.26
N ASN A 39 -1.83 1.81 11.22
CA ASN A 39 -1.34 0.82 12.18
C ASN A 39 -2.28 -0.40 12.33
N LEU A 40 -2.74 -0.93 11.18
CA LEU A 40 -3.66 -2.07 11.07
C LEU A 40 -3.09 -3.15 10.14
N MET A 41 -1.76 -3.32 10.14
CA MET A 41 -1.08 -4.29 9.29
C MET A 41 -1.32 -5.72 9.75
N TRP A 42 -1.55 -6.59 8.79
CA TRP A 42 -1.52 -8.04 8.93
C TRP A 42 -0.67 -8.66 7.82
N ASP A 43 -0.90 -8.23 6.59
CA ASP A 43 -0.17 -8.68 5.41
C ASP A 43 1.08 -7.80 5.18
N PRO A 44 2.15 -8.32 4.56
CA PRO A 44 3.35 -7.57 4.23
C PRO A 44 3.15 -6.73 2.95
N ASP A 45 2.25 -5.76 3.02
CA ASP A 45 1.89 -4.83 1.95
C ASP A 45 2.01 -3.37 2.42
N ILE A 46 2.49 -2.50 1.54
CA ILE A 46 2.63 -1.07 1.79
C ILE A 46 1.99 -0.30 0.65
N ASP A 47 1.05 0.58 0.99
CA ASP A 47 0.36 1.45 0.05
C ASP A 47 0.95 2.87 0.09
N ILE A 48 1.35 3.38 -1.06
CA ILE A 48 1.94 4.71 -1.24
C ILE A 48 1.17 5.48 -2.29
N VAL A 49 0.97 6.77 -2.08
CA VAL A 49 0.42 7.70 -3.08
C VAL A 49 1.47 8.75 -3.39
N VAL A 50 1.68 9.00 -4.67
CA VAL A 50 2.52 10.08 -5.18
C VAL A 50 1.64 11.05 -5.95
N ILE A 51 1.52 12.28 -5.46
CA ILE A 51 0.79 13.36 -6.12
C ILE A 51 1.76 14.06 -7.07
N THR A 52 1.42 14.09 -8.35
CA THR A 52 2.26 14.66 -9.41
C THR A 52 1.40 15.15 -10.58
N ASP A 53 1.88 16.15 -11.30
CA ASP A 53 1.21 16.65 -12.51
C ASP A 53 1.39 15.73 -13.74
N THR A 54 2.34 14.80 -13.66
CA THR A 54 2.69 13.85 -14.74
C THR A 54 2.63 12.40 -14.25
N PRO A 55 1.44 11.86 -13.89
CA PRO A 55 1.35 10.56 -13.22
C PRO A 55 1.94 9.40 -14.03
N GLN A 56 1.72 9.35 -15.34
CA GLN A 56 2.22 8.28 -16.21
C GLN A 56 3.74 8.29 -16.29
N GLU A 57 4.32 9.44 -16.61
CA GLU A 57 5.76 9.63 -16.74
C GLU A 57 6.46 9.36 -15.39
N SER A 58 5.87 9.83 -14.31
CA SER A 58 6.37 9.61 -12.95
C SER A 58 6.35 8.12 -12.59
N ALA A 59 5.29 7.39 -12.94
CA ALA A 59 5.19 5.95 -12.70
C ALA A 59 6.28 5.18 -13.47
N ILE A 60 6.47 5.49 -14.76
CA ILE A 60 7.51 4.86 -15.59
C ILE A 60 8.91 5.17 -15.04
N LYS A 61 9.15 6.44 -14.67
CA LYS A 61 10.42 6.85 -14.08
C LYS A 61 10.68 6.17 -12.73
N ALA A 62 9.64 6.00 -11.90
CA ALA A 62 9.75 5.29 -10.63
C ALA A 62 10.20 3.83 -10.84
N ILE A 63 9.63 3.10 -11.80
CA ILE A 63 10.08 1.73 -12.10
C ILE A 63 11.56 1.73 -12.44
N ASN A 64 12.00 2.63 -13.31
CA ASN A 64 13.40 2.71 -13.74
C ASN A 64 14.35 3.04 -12.56
N ASP A 65 14.01 4.01 -11.73
CA ASP A 65 14.83 4.44 -10.60
C ASP A 65 14.89 3.36 -9.51
N LEU A 66 13.74 2.77 -9.16
CA LEU A 66 13.63 1.71 -8.16
C LEU A 66 14.35 0.43 -8.62
N ALA A 67 14.22 0.05 -9.89
CA ALA A 67 14.90 -1.13 -10.43
C ALA A 67 16.43 -0.98 -10.42
N ARG A 68 16.96 0.23 -10.58
CA ARG A 68 18.40 0.50 -10.56
C ARG A 68 18.99 0.59 -9.16
N LYS A 69 18.26 1.17 -8.22
CA LYS A 69 18.74 1.49 -6.88
C LYS A 69 18.41 0.44 -5.83
N GLU A 70 17.31 -0.26 -6.02
CA GLU A 70 16.77 -1.24 -5.09
C GLU A 70 16.64 -2.62 -5.76
N LYS A 71 16.72 -3.69 -4.97
CA LYS A 71 16.55 -5.06 -5.47
C LYS A 71 15.07 -5.44 -5.43
N PHE A 72 14.35 -5.20 -6.51
CA PHE A 72 12.99 -5.68 -6.71
C PHE A 72 12.97 -6.95 -7.57
N GLN A 73 12.06 -7.87 -7.24
CA GLN A 73 11.87 -9.12 -7.99
C GLN A 73 10.93 -8.93 -9.19
N LYS A 74 9.97 -7.99 -9.07
CA LYS A 74 8.92 -7.81 -10.06
C LYS A 74 8.34 -6.42 -9.98
N PHE A 75 7.96 -5.89 -11.15
CA PHE A 75 7.07 -4.73 -11.26
C PHE A 75 5.87 -5.09 -12.13
N GLN A 76 4.70 -4.63 -11.75
CA GLN A 76 3.50 -4.59 -12.58
C GLN A 76 3.05 -3.14 -12.72
N PHE A 77 2.81 -2.71 -13.95
CA PHE A 77 2.28 -1.39 -14.25
C PHE A 77 0.78 -1.50 -14.59
N GLY A 78 -0.02 -0.62 -14.02
CA GLY A 78 -1.46 -0.53 -14.30
C GLY A 78 -1.82 0.87 -14.78
N ASP A 79 -2.56 0.95 -15.88
CA ASP A 79 -3.14 2.18 -16.42
C ASP A 79 -4.64 2.20 -16.12
N PHE A 80 -5.02 2.86 -15.01
CA PHE A 80 -6.42 3.03 -14.61
C PHE A 80 -7.00 4.39 -15.02
N LYS A 81 -6.26 5.16 -15.80
CA LYS A 81 -6.78 6.33 -16.50
C LYS A 81 -7.50 5.91 -17.77
N ASN A 82 -6.83 5.13 -18.64
CA ASN A 82 -7.40 4.67 -19.90
C ASN A 82 -8.22 3.39 -19.76
N HIS A 83 -7.99 2.63 -18.68
CA HIS A 83 -8.70 1.38 -18.36
C HIS A 83 -9.31 1.46 -16.94
N PRO A 84 -10.32 2.31 -16.72
CA PRO A 84 -10.85 2.58 -15.39
C PRO A 84 -11.46 1.33 -14.77
N LYS A 85 -11.24 1.15 -13.48
CA LYS A 85 -11.89 0.13 -12.66
C LYS A 85 -12.88 0.77 -11.70
N LYS A 86 -13.99 0.08 -11.48
CA LYS A 86 -14.99 0.47 -10.48
C LYS A 86 -14.30 0.66 -9.11
N ASN A 87 -14.62 1.74 -8.43
CA ASN A 87 -14.10 2.10 -7.11
C ASN A 87 -12.58 2.38 -7.05
N ARG A 88 -11.95 2.69 -8.18
CA ARG A 88 -10.57 3.15 -8.23
C ARG A 88 -10.47 4.51 -8.90
N PRO A 89 -9.70 5.47 -8.35
CA PRO A 89 -9.49 6.76 -8.98
C PRO A 89 -8.71 6.60 -10.28
N GLU A 90 -8.81 7.58 -11.17
CA GLU A 90 -7.89 7.71 -12.30
C GLU A 90 -6.46 7.78 -11.78
N SER A 91 -5.63 6.84 -12.20
CA SER A 91 -4.28 6.69 -11.67
C SER A 91 -3.43 5.80 -12.56
N PHE A 92 -2.13 5.92 -12.38
CA PHE A 92 -1.17 4.91 -12.83
C PHE A 92 -0.62 4.22 -11.59
N ILE A 93 -0.54 2.91 -11.62
CA ILE A 93 -0.18 2.11 -10.46
C ILE A 93 1.05 1.27 -10.79
N ILE A 94 1.97 1.23 -9.83
CA ILE A 94 3.05 0.24 -9.80
C ILE A 94 2.78 -0.69 -8.63
N ASN A 95 2.70 -1.99 -8.89
CA ASN A 95 2.79 -3.01 -7.87
C ASN A 95 4.17 -3.64 -7.95
N ALA A 96 4.98 -3.46 -6.93
CA ALA A 96 6.36 -3.90 -6.89
C ALA A 96 6.57 -4.93 -5.78
N ARG A 97 7.25 -6.04 -6.11
CA ARG A 97 7.59 -7.09 -5.14
C ARG A 97 9.05 -7.01 -4.75
N LYS A 98 9.30 -6.96 -3.44
CA LYS A 98 10.65 -6.91 -2.86
C LYS A 98 10.78 -7.95 -1.74
N GLU A 99 11.91 -8.67 -1.72
CA GLU A 99 12.28 -9.45 -0.56
C GLU A 99 13.01 -8.56 0.46
N TRP A 100 12.56 -8.62 1.71
CA TRP A 100 13.16 -7.90 2.82
C TRP A 100 13.21 -8.79 4.06
N LYS A 101 14.42 -9.04 4.55
CA LYS A 101 14.67 -9.90 5.73
C LYS A 101 13.95 -11.26 5.66
N GLY A 102 13.97 -11.89 4.47
CA GLY A 102 13.41 -13.22 4.24
C GLY A 102 11.89 -13.24 4.02
N GLU A 103 11.24 -12.09 3.93
CA GLU A 103 9.82 -11.96 3.66
C GLU A 103 9.57 -11.22 2.35
N LYS A 104 8.53 -11.63 1.63
CA LYS A 104 8.12 -10.99 0.37
C LYS A 104 7.14 -9.86 0.69
N TRP A 105 7.49 -8.65 0.27
CA TRP A 105 6.70 -7.44 0.42
C TRP A 105 6.10 -7.03 -0.90
N GLU A 106 4.82 -6.68 -0.90
CA GLU A 106 4.17 -5.98 -1.99
C GLU A 106 4.13 -4.49 -1.67
N ILE A 107 4.60 -3.66 -2.60
CA ILE A 107 4.58 -2.21 -2.46
C ILE A 107 3.74 -1.66 -3.61
N GLU A 108 2.54 -1.19 -3.30
CA GLU A 108 1.63 -0.59 -4.27
C GLU A 108 1.79 0.93 -4.23
N THR A 109 2.17 1.51 -5.35
CA THR A 109 2.36 2.96 -5.48
C THR A 109 1.40 3.52 -6.52
N TRP A 110 0.57 4.46 -6.10
CA TRP A 110 -0.45 5.14 -6.90
C TRP A 110 0.06 6.51 -7.31
N PHE A 111 0.13 6.77 -8.60
CA PHE A 111 0.47 8.08 -9.15
C PHE A 111 -0.81 8.76 -9.58
N VAL A 112 -1.11 9.90 -8.97
CA VAL A 112 -2.36 10.65 -9.11
C VAL A 112 -2.10 12.15 -9.20
N THR A 113 -3.07 12.90 -9.71
CA THR A 113 -3.01 14.37 -9.69
C THR A 113 -3.51 14.95 -8.37
N GLU A 114 -4.32 14.20 -7.63
CA GLU A 114 -4.87 14.61 -6.33
C GLU A 114 -5.08 13.40 -5.41
N LEU A 115 -4.99 13.62 -4.11
CA LEU A 115 -5.00 12.56 -3.09
C LEU A 115 -6.39 11.94 -2.86
N GLY A 116 -7.46 12.70 -3.10
CA GLY A 116 -8.83 12.28 -2.75
C GLY A 116 -9.01 12.16 -1.23
N ASP A 117 -9.80 11.19 -0.79
CA ASP A 117 -10.19 10.95 0.61
C ASP A 117 -9.24 10.02 1.39
N LYS A 118 -8.14 9.59 0.78
CA LYS A 118 -7.26 8.54 1.36
C LYS A 118 -6.71 8.91 2.73
N LEU A 119 -6.33 10.16 2.98
CA LEU A 119 -5.86 10.58 4.31
C LEU A 119 -7.00 10.66 5.33
N GLU A 120 -8.19 11.10 4.92
CA GLU A 120 -9.36 11.11 5.80
C GLU A 120 -9.69 9.69 6.26
N ILE A 121 -9.66 8.72 5.36
CA ILE A 121 -9.85 7.30 5.68
C ILE A 121 -8.81 6.83 6.68
N VAL A 122 -7.54 7.14 6.49
CA VAL A 122 -6.46 6.78 7.42
C VAL A 122 -6.73 7.38 8.81
N GLU A 123 -7.12 8.64 8.88
CA GLU A 123 -7.41 9.30 10.17
C GLU A 123 -8.64 8.69 10.87
N LYS A 124 -9.70 8.35 10.14
CA LYS A 124 -10.85 7.62 10.70
C LYS A 124 -10.41 6.27 11.28
N LEU A 125 -9.60 5.49 10.56
CA LEU A 125 -9.09 4.20 11.02
C LEU A 125 -8.18 4.33 12.25
N LYS A 126 -7.33 5.34 12.32
CA LYS A 126 -6.48 5.61 13.49
C LYS A 126 -7.30 5.89 14.74
N ASN A 127 -8.42 6.61 14.60
CA ASN A 127 -9.28 7.02 15.69
C ASN A 127 -10.27 5.94 16.17
N LEU A 128 -10.30 4.76 15.55
CA LEU A 128 -11.08 3.63 16.02
C LEU A 128 -10.62 3.18 17.42
N ASN A 129 -11.57 2.70 18.22
CA ASN A 129 -11.26 2.10 19.51
C ASN A 129 -10.48 0.78 19.35
N ASN A 130 -9.86 0.32 20.42
CA ASN A 130 -9.02 -0.89 20.39
C ASN A 130 -9.79 -2.15 19.98
N LYS A 131 -11.04 -2.29 20.41
CA LYS A 131 -11.88 -3.45 20.06
C LYS A 131 -12.13 -3.55 18.56
N ASP A 132 -12.43 -2.42 17.91
CA ASP A 132 -12.66 -2.38 16.46
C ASP A 132 -11.35 -2.65 15.69
N LYS A 133 -10.22 -2.10 16.15
CA LYS A 133 -8.89 -2.41 15.58
C LYS A 133 -8.55 -3.90 15.68
N GLU A 134 -8.78 -4.50 16.82
CA GLU A 134 -8.57 -5.96 17.02
C GLU A 134 -9.48 -6.77 16.10
N THR A 135 -10.74 -6.36 15.94
CA THR A 135 -11.69 -7.01 15.04
C THR A 135 -11.25 -6.93 13.58
N ILE A 136 -10.74 -5.78 13.14
CA ILE A 136 -10.18 -5.60 11.79
C ILE A 136 -8.98 -6.54 11.57
N ILE A 137 -8.05 -6.59 12.50
CA ILE A 137 -6.88 -7.48 12.42
C ILE A 137 -7.30 -8.95 12.36
N GLU A 138 -8.27 -9.36 13.18
CA GLU A 138 -8.76 -10.75 13.16
C GLU A 138 -9.46 -11.09 11.82
N LYS A 139 -10.27 -10.18 11.25
CA LYS A 139 -10.86 -10.36 9.91
C LYS A 139 -9.78 -10.52 8.83
N LYS A 140 -8.72 -9.70 8.86
CA LYS A 140 -7.58 -9.81 7.94
C LYS A 140 -6.86 -11.14 8.09
N LYS A 141 -6.64 -11.59 9.31
CA LYS A 141 -6.02 -12.88 9.62
C LYS A 141 -6.84 -14.04 9.07
N GLN A 142 -8.15 -14.04 9.31
CA GLN A 142 -9.05 -15.08 8.79
C GLN A 142 -9.03 -15.13 7.27
N ARG A 143 -9.05 -13.97 6.59
CA ARG A 143 -8.90 -13.88 5.14
C ARG A 143 -7.61 -14.55 4.67
N SER A 144 -6.47 -14.22 5.28
CA SER A 144 -5.16 -14.80 4.91
C SER A 144 -5.08 -16.30 5.15
N LEU A 145 -5.82 -16.83 6.12
CA LEU A 145 -5.85 -18.27 6.45
C LEU A 145 -6.80 -19.08 5.56
N SER A 146 -7.85 -18.45 5.01
CA SER A 146 -8.84 -19.15 4.19
C SER A 146 -8.29 -19.68 2.87
N GLY A 147 -7.26 -19.02 2.32
CA GLY A 147 -6.66 -19.36 1.03
C GLY A 147 -7.64 -19.24 -0.15
N ASP A 148 -8.84 -18.74 0.08
CA ASP A 148 -9.91 -18.62 -0.92
C ASP A 148 -9.86 -17.23 -1.59
N THR A 149 -9.03 -17.14 -2.62
CA THR A 149 -8.84 -15.90 -3.40
C THR A 149 -10.09 -15.43 -4.16
N LYS A 150 -11.13 -16.25 -4.26
CA LYS A 150 -12.37 -15.89 -4.98
C LYS A 150 -13.38 -15.11 -4.13
N HIS A 151 -13.28 -15.22 -2.82
CA HIS A 151 -14.18 -14.57 -1.86
C HIS A 151 -13.47 -13.70 -0.84
N ASP A 152 -12.16 -13.46 -1.04
CA ASP A 152 -11.38 -12.64 -0.13
C ASP A 152 -11.82 -11.18 -0.21
N LEU A 153 -12.40 -10.70 0.89
CA LEU A 153 -12.70 -9.29 1.09
C LEU A 153 -11.40 -8.50 1.03
N SER A 154 -11.35 -7.46 0.21
CA SER A 154 -10.23 -6.52 0.24
C SER A 154 -10.14 -5.84 1.61
N SER A 155 -8.97 -5.30 1.96
CA SER A 155 -8.85 -4.51 3.19
C SER A 155 -9.84 -3.34 3.22
N TRP A 156 -10.14 -2.75 2.06
CA TRP A 156 -11.14 -1.70 1.93
C TRP A 156 -12.55 -2.18 2.34
N GLU A 157 -12.98 -3.34 1.87
CA GLU A 157 -14.27 -3.91 2.23
C GLU A 157 -14.37 -4.22 3.73
N ILE A 158 -13.26 -4.65 4.35
CA ILE A 158 -13.22 -4.82 5.80
C ILE A 158 -13.39 -3.48 6.52
N TYR A 159 -12.73 -2.42 6.05
CA TYR A 159 -12.77 -1.10 6.69
C TYR A 159 -14.15 -0.44 6.62
N GLN A 160 -14.89 -0.64 5.53
CA GLN A 160 -16.22 -0.04 5.33
C GLN A 160 -17.23 -0.39 6.45
N ASP A 161 -17.02 -1.48 7.17
CA ASP A 161 -17.85 -1.85 8.31
C ASP A 161 -17.61 -0.97 9.56
N PHE A 162 -16.55 -0.14 9.57
CA PHE A 162 -16.07 0.58 10.75
C PHE A 162 -15.94 2.10 10.57
N ILE A 163 -16.04 2.63 9.35
CA ILE A 163 -15.80 4.04 9.02
C ILE A 163 -16.95 4.72 8.25
#